data_7ab03335d7dcd692cd90593e68ea6e79
#
_entry.id   7ab03335d7dcd692cd90593e68ea6e79
#
_cell.length_a   1.000
_cell.length_b   1.000
_cell.length_c   1.000
_cell.angle_alpha   90.00
_cell.angle_beta   90.00
_cell.angle_gamma   90.00
#
_symmetry.space_group_name_H-M   'P 1'
#
loop_
_entity.id
_entity.type
_entity.pdbx_description
1 polymer ?
#
loop_
_entity_poly.entity_id
_entity_poly.type
_entity_poly.pdbx_seq_one_letter_code
_entity_poly.pdbx_strand_id
1 'polypeptide(L)'
;MNTKRVAVALAVLAALFSSGVQQADACTRATYIGPDNMVVTGRTMDWKEDIMSNIYVFPRGIQRAGYNKGETVKWTSKYGSVIATGYDIGTCDGMNEKGLVASLLFLPESIYDRPGDTRPTMGISIWTQYVLDNFATVREAVDELKKETFRIDAPQMPNGSASTLHLAITDETGNTAILEYLNGELNIHESKEYQVMTNSPRYEYQLAINDYWKEVGGLQMLPGTNRSSDRFVRASFYIHAIPQTADAKIAVPSVLSVMRTVSVPFGITTPDKPHISSTRWRSVSNQKDKVYYFESTLTPNLFWLDLKKIDFSPKAAVKKLALTNGEIYAGDAVKDLKDSSSFTFLFQTPVL
;
A
#
# COMPACT_ATOMS: atom_id res chain seq x y z
N MET A 1 -37.73 -7.61 42.31
CA MET A 1 -36.50 -7.63 41.50
C MET A 1 -35.94 -6.21 41.49
N ASN A 2 -34.72 -6.03 41.96
CA ASN A 2 -34.22 -4.72 42.41
C ASN A 2 -33.85 -3.85 41.20
N THR A 3 -34.55 -2.76 40.96
CA THR A 3 -34.39 -1.83 39.82
C THR A 3 -32.94 -1.35 39.63
N LYS A 4 -32.14 -1.27 40.70
CA LYS A 4 -30.69 -0.93 40.64
C LYS A 4 -29.85 -2.03 39.98
N ARG A 5 -30.21 -3.31 40.11
CA ARG A 5 -29.50 -4.41 39.45
C ARG A 5 -29.78 -4.51 37.96
N VAL A 6 -30.99 -4.14 37.54
CA VAL A 6 -31.36 -4.08 36.12
C VAL A 6 -30.68 -2.90 35.43
N ALA A 7 -30.55 -1.75 36.09
CA ALA A 7 -29.88 -0.57 35.55
C ALA A 7 -28.33 -0.82 35.36
N VAL A 8 -27.70 -1.53 36.30
CA VAL A 8 -26.29 -1.90 36.19
C VAL A 8 -26.06 -2.93 35.09
N ALA A 9 -26.93 -3.92 34.93
CA ALA A 9 -26.86 -4.90 33.86
C ALA A 9 -27.05 -4.26 32.47
N LEU A 10 -27.96 -3.30 32.33
CA LEU A 10 -28.16 -2.54 31.08
C LEU A 10 -26.99 -1.61 30.79
N ALA A 11 -26.36 -0.99 31.79
CA ALA A 11 -25.17 -0.17 31.60
C ALA A 11 -23.94 -1.00 31.20
N VAL A 12 -23.77 -2.20 31.74
CA VAL A 12 -22.68 -3.12 31.35
C VAL A 12 -22.94 -3.69 29.96
N LEU A 13 -24.16 -4.01 29.56
CA LEU A 13 -24.49 -4.38 28.19
C LEU A 13 -24.22 -3.24 27.20
N ALA A 14 -24.60 -2.00 27.54
CA ALA A 14 -24.33 -0.83 26.70
C ALA A 14 -22.82 -0.55 26.54
N ALA A 15 -22.02 -0.80 27.58
CA ALA A 15 -20.56 -0.66 27.54
C ALA A 15 -19.89 -1.76 26.70
N LEU A 16 -20.49 -2.95 26.56
CA LEU A 16 -19.99 -4.04 25.73
C LEU A 16 -20.33 -3.84 24.23
N PHE A 17 -21.30 -2.98 23.90
CA PHE A 17 -21.63 -2.61 22.52
C PHE A 17 -20.93 -1.33 22.04
N SER A 18 -20.18 -0.63 22.88
CA SER A 18 -19.31 0.50 22.51
C SER A 18 -17.89 0.06 22.11
N SER A 19 -17.68 -1.20 21.71
CA SER A 19 -16.51 -1.55 20.92
C SER A 19 -16.62 -0.74 19.62
N GLY A 20 -15.81 0.33 19.54
CA GLY A 20 -15.79 1.25 18.42
C GLY A 20 -15.79 0.45 17.13
N VAL A 21 -16.78 0.69 16.29
CA VAL A 21 -16.83 0.13 14.95
C VAL A 21 -15.55 0.61 14.27
N GLN A 22 -14.54 -0.24 14.21
CA GLN A 22 -13.34 0.04 13.47
C GLN A 22 -13.77 0.38 12.04
N GLN A 23 -13.52 1.62 11.67
CA GLN A 23 -13.79 2.13 10.34
C GLN A 23 -12.98 1.27 9.38
N ALA A 24 -13.63 0.56 8.48
CA ALA A 24 -12.97 -0.33 7.54
C ALA A 24 -12.30 0.52 6.44
N ASP A 25 -11.13 1.07 6.73
CA ASP A 25 -10.23 1.55 5.70
C ASP A 25 -9.75 0.34 4.93
N ALA A 26 -9.88 0.39 3.61
CA ALA A 26 -9.82 -0.79 2.78
C ALA A 26 -8.78 -0.58 1.67
N CYS A 27 -7.68 -1.35 1.68
CA CYS A 27 -6.76 -1.49 0.55
C CYS A 27 -6.53 -2.97 0.29
N THR A 28 -6.21 -3.33 -0.93
CA THR A 28 -5.83 -4.70 -1.29
C THR A 28 -4.61 -4.65 -2.19
N ARG A 29 -3.67 -5.54 -1.95
CA ARG A 29 -2.54 -5.80 -2.82
C ARG A 29 -2.51 -7.29 -3.14
N ALA A 30 -2.24 -7.64 -4.40
CA ALA A 30 -2.04 -9.02 -4.82
C ALA A 30 -0.95 -9.12 -5.89
N THR A 31 -0.09 -10.12 -5.79
CA THR A 31 1.00 -10.40 -6.73
C THR A 31 0.73 -11.68 -7.49
N TYR A 32 0.68 -11.59 -8.79
CA TYR A 32 0.68 -12.72 -9.71
C TYR A 32 2.13 -13.16 -9.98
N ILE A 33 2.38 -14.46 -9.89
CA ILE A 33 3.65 -15.08 -10.23
C ILE A 33 3.37 -16.15 -11.27
N GLY A 34 3.69 -15.86 -12.52
CA GLY A 34 3.48 -16.74 -13.66
C GLY A 34 4.77 -17.36 -14.22
N PRO A 35 4.66 -18.13 -15.32
CA PRO A 35 5.80 -18.69 -16.01
C PRO A 35 6.80 -17.61 -16.48
N ASP A 36 8.06 -18.02 -16.72
CA ASP A 36 9.14 -17.19 -17.25
C ASP A 36 9.37 -15.89 -16.46
N ASN A 37 9.23 -15.96 -15.14
CA ASN A 37 9.34 -14.81 -14.23
C ASN A 37 8.36 -13.67 -14.57
N MET A 38 7.17 -13.99 -15.07
CA MET A 38 6.09 -13.02 -15.22
C MET A 38 5.56 -12.66 -13.84
N VAL A 39 6.04 -11.56 -13.26
CA VAL A 39 5.60 -11.04 -11.98
C VAL A 39 4.83 -9.75 -12.20
N VAL A 40 3.58 -9.72 -11.72
CA VAL A 40 2.68 -8.58 -11.84
C VAL A 40 2.01 -8.33 -10.50
N THR A 41 2.24 -7.15 -9.94
CA THR A 41 1.64 -6.75 -8.66
C THR A 41 0.55 -5.73 -8.89
N GLY A 42 -0.67 -6.03 -8.42
CA GLY A 42 -1.80 -5.11 -8.42
C GLY A 42 -2.11 -4.56 -7.04
N ARG A 43 -2.67 -3.35 -6.98
CA ARG A 43 -3.14 -2.72 -5.75
C ARG A 43 -4.41 -1.92 -5.97
N THR A 44 -5.33 -1.90 -4.96
CA THR A 44 -6.38 -0.90 -4.81
C THR A 44 -5.99 0.11 -3.73
N MET A 45 -6.29 1.38 -3.95
CA MET A 45 -6.27 2.41 -2.92
C MET A 45 -7.71 2.72 -2.53
N ASP A 46 -8.10 2.29 -1.35
CA ASP A 46 -9.45 2.49 -0.85
C ASP A 46 -9.39 3.45 0.34
N TRP A 47 -10.11 4.58 0.24
CA TRP A 47 -10.09 5.61 1.26
C TRP A 47 -11.45 6.32 1.37
N LYS A 48 -11.75 6.86 2.55
CA LYS A 48 -13.04 7.51 2.83
C LYS A 48 -13.25 8.81 2.07
N GLU A 49 -12.17 9.48 1.66
CA GLU A 49 -12.20 10.76 0.96
C GLU A 49 -11.22 10.76 -0.22
N ASP A 50 -11.16 11.84 -0.98
CA ASP A 50 -10.13 11.99 -2.00
C ASP A 50 -8.76 12.12 -1.33
N ILE A 51 -7.89 11.19 -1.66
CA ILE A 51 -6.51 11.15 -1.16
C ILE A 51 -5.55 12.02 -1.99
N MET A 52 -6.08 12.74 -2.99
CA MET A 52 -5.36 13.71 -3.82
C MET A 52 -4.04 13.15 -4.38
N SER A 53 -4.09 11.94 -4.91
CA SER A 53 -2.90 11.26 -5.44
C SER A 53 -2.44 11.88 -6.75
N ASN A 54 -1.13 12.00 -6.88
CA ASN A 54 -0.43 12.29 -8.14
C ASN A 54 0.63 11.21 -8.40
N ILE A 55 1.11 11.13 -9.63
CA ILE A 55 2.24 10.28 -9.99
C ILE A 55 3.50 11.14 -10.04
N TYR A 56 4.56 10.67 -9.41
CA TYR A 56 5.88 11.28 -9.50
C TYR A 56 6.90 10.29 -10.04
N VAL A 57 7.87 10.86 -10.73
CA VAL A 57 9.08 10.17 -11.18
C VAL A 57 10.27 10.79 -10.45
N PHE A 58 10.97 9.98 -9.69
CA PHE A 58 12.18 10.40 -9.00
C PHE A 58 13.42 9.79 -9.68
N PRO A 59 14.40 10.61 -10.09
CA PRO A 59 15.68 10.11 -10.60
C PRO A 59 16.57 9.58 -9.46
N ARG A 60 17.68 8.96 -9.83
CA ARG A 60 18.77 8.61 -8.91
C ARG A 60 19.46 9.88 -8.38
N GLY A 61 20.21 9.73 -7.30
CA GLY A 61 21.08 10.79 -6.78
C GLY A 61 20.37 11.84 -5.92
N ILE A 62 19.08 11.69 -5.62
CA ILE A 62 18.38 12.60 -4.71
C ILE A 62 18.86 12.34 -3.29
N GLN A 63 19.36 13.40 -2.63
CA GLN A 63 19.66 13.36 -1.20
C GLN A 63 18.39 13.46 -0.38
N ARG A 64 18.21 12.57 0.56
CA ARG A 64 17.02 12.51 1.41
C ARG A 64 17.38 12.35 2.88
N ALA A 65 16.46 12.78 3.73
CA ALA A 65 16.49 12.54 5.17
C ALA A 65 15.16 11.89 5.58
N GLY A 66 15.23 10.90 6.45
CA GLY A 66 14.06 10.17 6.96
C GLY A 66 13.14 11.02 7.83
N TYR A 67 13.65 12.11 8.38
CA TYR A 67 12.90 13.05 9.22
C TYR A 67 13.48 14.47 9.12
N ASN A 68 12.73 15.47 9.53
CA ASN A 68 13.13 16.88 9.44
C ASN A 68 13.81 17.43 10.71
N LYS A 69 13.92 16.63 11.79
CA LYS A 69 14.50 17.02 13.07
C LYS A 69 15.29 15.91 13.73
N GLY A 70 16.23 16.31 14.60
CA GLY A 70 17.00 15.38 15.43
C GLY A 70 17.86 14.42 14.62
N GLU A 71 18.20 13.30 15.23
CA GLU A 71 18.91 12.23 14.53
C GLU A 71 17.98 11.50 13.59
N THR A 72 18.39 11.42 12.33
CA THR A 72 17.59 10.81 11.26
C THR A 72 18.48 10.04 10.29
N VAL A 73 17.90 9.03 9.67
CA VAL A 73 18.53 8.31 8.55
C VAL A 73 18.71 9.27 7.37
N LYS A 74 19.89 9.26 6.75
CA LYS A 74 20.17 10.03 5.54
C LYS A 74 20.68 9.08 4.46
N TRP A 75 20.23 9.29 3.22
CA TRP A 75 20.67 8.49 2.08
C TRP A 75 20.67 9.32 0.79
N THR A 76 21.31 8.76 -0.22
CA THR A 76 21.20 9.22 -1.60
C THR A 76 20.52 8.12 -2.40
N SER A 77 19.47 8.44 -3.15
CA SER A 77 18.74 7.43 -3.92
C SER A 77 19.65 6.72 -4.91
N LYS A 78 19.75 5.39 -4.79
CA LYS A 78 20.51 4.53 -5.70
C LYS A 78 19.72 4.24 -6.97
N TYR A 79 18.40 4.16 -6.84
CA TYR A 79 17.50 3.82 -7.93
C TYR A 79 16.46 4.93 -8.14
N GLY A 80 16.11 5.14 -9.40
CA GLY A 80 14.96 5.95 -9.77
C GLY A 80 13.66 5.16 -9.63
N SER A 81 12.55 5.86 -9.45
CA SER A 81 11.25 5.24 -9.21
C SER A 81 10.10 6.02 -9.81
N VAL A 82 9.01 5.32 -10.12
CA VAL A 82 7.68 5.87 -10.38
C VAL A 82 6.83 5.57 -9.15
N ILE A 83 6.16 6.59 -8.60
CA ILE A 83 5.38 6.44 -7.37
C ILE A 83 4.00 7.11 -7.49
N ALA A 84 3.03 6.60 -6.75
CA ALA A 84 1.77 7.26 -6.45
C ALA A 84 1.78 7.80 -5.02
N THR A 85 1.34 9.06 -4.88
CA THR A 85 1.31 9.75 -3.58
C THR A 85 -0.02 9.57 -2.86
N GLY A 86 0.01 9.83 -1.55
CA GLY A 86 -1.18 10.16 -0.76
C GLY A 86 -1.08 11.59 -0.26
N TYR A 87 -2.10 12.42 -0.49
CA TYR A 87 -2.18 13.84 -0.14
C TYR A 87 -0.98 14.69 -0.62
N ASP A 88 -0.21 14.21 -1.58
CA ASP A 88 1.10 14.76 -1.95
C ASP A 88 2.07 14.96 -0.76
N ILE A 89 2.01 14.10 0.26
CA ILE A 89 2.85 14.14 1.46
C ILE A 89 3.55 12.81 1.77
N GLY A 90 3.29 11.76 1.00
CA GLY A 90 3.89 10.45 1.23
C GLY A 90 3.81 9.54 0.02
N THR A 91 4.75 8.60 -0.07
CA THR A 91 4.75 7.54 -1.08
C THR A 91 3.87 6.39 -0.62
N CYS A 92 2.73 6.20 -1.30
CA CYS A 92 1.78 5.13 -0.98
C CYS A 92 2.07 3.84 -1.74
N ASP A 93 2.54 3.96 -2.98
CA ASP A 93 2.78 2.85 -3.90
C ASP A 93 3.83 3.25 -4.91
N GLY A 94 4.54 2.29 -5.48
CA GLY A 94 5.47 2.57 -6.56
C GLY A 94 6.32 1.39 -6.97
N MET A 95 7.04 1.59 -8.06
CA MET A 95 8.02 0.65 -8.60
C MET A 95 9.31 1.38 -8.94
N ASN A 96 10.45 0.83 -8.53
CA ASN A 96 11.73 1.37 -8.96
C ASN A 96 12.20 0.75 -10.30
N GLU A 97 13.24 1.32 -10.89
CA GLU A 97 13.80 0.89 -12.18
C GLU A 97 14.36 -0.55 -12.17
N LYS A 98 14.53 -1.17 -10.99
CA LYS A 98 14.91 -2.58 -10.83
C LYS A 98 13.71 -3.52 -10.78
N GLY A 99 12.48 -2.97 -10.72
CA GLY A 99 11.25 -3.73 -10.63
C GLY A 99 10.88 -4.12 -9.21
N LEU A 100 11.53 -3.55 -8.19
CA LEU A 100 11.04 -3.65 -6.82
C LEU A 100 9.79 -2.79 -6.69
N VAL A 101 8.70 -3.40 -6.26
CA VAL A 101 7.41 -2.75 -5.95
C VAL A 101 7.27 -2.63 -4.44
N ALA A 102 6.85 -1.47 -3.96
CA ALA A 102 6.57 -1.23 -2.56
C ALA A 102 5.21 -0.56 -2.40
N SER A 103 4.37 -1.10 -1.52
CA SER A 103 2.99 -0.67 -1.30
C SER A 103 2.71 -0.52 0.18
N LEU A 104 2.30 0.69 0.59
CA LEU A 104 1.98 1.04 1.98
C LEU A 104 0.45 1.01 2.15
N LEU A 105 -0.06 0.20 3.07
CA LEU A 105 -1.48 0.00 3.33
C LEU A 105 -1.79 0.32 4.80
N PHE A 106 -3.05 0.64 5.09
CA PHE A 106 -3.52 0.91 6.44
C PHE A 106 -3.60 -0.39 7.26
N LEU A 107 -3.07 -0.36 8.50
CA LEU A 107 -3.18 -1.44 9.48
C LEU A 107 -3.43 -0.83 10.86
N PRO A 108 -4.68 -0.85 11.38
CA PRO A 108 -5.01 -0.28 12.68
C PRO A 108 -4.17 -0.81 13.84
N GLU A 109 -3.73 -2.05 13.74
CA GLU A 109 -2.94 -2.75 14.76
C GLU A 109 -1.47 -2.32 14.81
N SER A 110 -1.00 -1.47 13.86
CA SER A 110 0.39 -0.99 13.86
C SER A 110 0.67 -0.13 15.08
N ILE A 111 1.70 -0.50 15.83
CA ILE A 111 2.26 0.23 16.96
C ILE A 111 3.75 0.33 16.76
N TYR A 112 4.25 1.56 16.55
CA TYR A 112 5.67 1.81 16.27
C TYR A 112 6.47 2.14 17.53
N ASP A 113 5.81 2.69 18.54
CA ASP A 113 6.45 3.21 19.74
C ASP A 113 7.06 2.07 20.57
N ARG A 114 8.34 2.26 20.94
CA ARG A 114 9.08 1.42 21.88
C ARG A 114 9.61 2.36 22.97
N PRO A 115 9.21 2.17 24.23
CA PRO A 115 9.69 3.02 25.32
C PRO A 115 11.22 3.09 25.37
N GLY A 116 11.76 4.30 25.42
CA GLY A 116 13.20 4.54 25.49
C GLY A 116 13.97 4.34 24.17
N ASP A 117 13.29 4.24 23.05
CA ASP A 117 13.94 4.10 21.74
C ASP A 117 14.63 5.40 21.31
N THR A 118 15.95 5.34 21.21
CA THR A 118 16.84 6.47 20.82
C THR A 118 17.38 6.35 19.40
N ARG A 119 16.94 5.33 18.64
CA ARG A 119 17.38 5.15 17.24
C ARG A 119 17.02 6.36 16.37
N PRO A 120 17.81 6.63 15.30
CA PRO A 120 17.46 7.66 14.31
C PRO A 120 16.03 7.52 13.82
N THR A 121 15.37 8.65 13.56
CA THR A 121 13.96 8.66 13.14
C THR A 121 13.79 8.52 11.64
N MET A 122 12.80 7.73 11.23
CA MET A 122 12.25 7.60 9.89
C MET A 122 10.75 7.93 9.92
N GLY A 123 10.30 8.94 9.18
CA GLY A 123 8.87 9.23 9.03
C GLY A 123 8.17 8.14 8.23
N ILE A 124 6.96 7.76 8.66
CA ILE A 124 6.16 6.75 7.97
C ILE A 124 5.87 7.13 6.51
N SER A 125 5.70 8.41 6.21
CA SER A 125 5.39 8.94 4.88
C SER A 125 6.50 8.73 3.85
N ILE A 126 7.76 8.62 4.29
CA ILE A 126 8.94 8.43 3.44
C ILE A 126 9.50 7.00 3.49
N TRP A 127 8.99 6.14 4.36
CA TRP A 127 9.50 4.77 4.53
C TRP A 127 9.45 3.94 3.24
N THR A 128 8.32 4.00 2.52
CA THR A 128 8.19 3.35 1.20
C THR A 128 9.22 3.88 0.21
N GLN A 129 9.45 5.19 0.19
CA GLN A 129 10.44 5.81 -0.70
C GLN A 129 11.86 5.38 -0.34
N TYR A 130 12.18 5.25 0.96
CA TYR A 130 13.47 4.72 1.41
C TYR A 130 13.75 3.33 0.82
N VAL A 131 12.74 2.46 0.82
CA VAL A 131 12.87 1.11 0.24
C VAL A 131 13.07 1.18 -1.27
N LEU A 132 12.27 1.95 -2.00
CA LEU A 132 12.39 2.09 -3.45
C LEU A 132 13.74 2.73 -3.88
N ASP A 133 14.25 3.66 -3.08
CA ASP A 133 15.51 4.36 -3.36
C ASP A 133 16.75 3.47 -3.18
N ASN A 134 16.71 2.51 -2.25
CA ASN A 134 17.93 1.85 -1.78
C ASN A 134 18.09 0.40 -2.22
N PHE A 135 17.00 -0.33 -2.52
CA PHE A 135 17.05 -1.78 -2.72
C PHE A 135 16.57 -2.19 -4.11
N ALA A 136 17.22 -3.19 -4.68
CA ALA A 136 16.82 -3.82 -5.94
C ALA A 136 15.97 -5.07 -5.69
N THR A 137 16.18 -5.75 -4.57
CA THR A 137 15.54 -7.03 -4.25
C THR A 137 14.91 -7.00 -2.84
N VAL A 138 13.95 -7.89 -2.62
CA VAL A 138 13.34 -8.10 -1.30
C VAL A 138 14.39 -8.55 -0.30
N ARG A 139 15.31 -9.44 -0.70
CA ARG A 139 16.38 -9.93 0.19
C ARG A 139 17.25 -8.80 0.70
N GLU A 140 17.73 -7.91 -0.19
CA GLU A 140 18.52 -6.73 0.23
C GLU A 140 17.76 -5.85 1.22
N ALA A 141 16.46 -5.59 0.96
CA ALA A 141 15.64 -4.77 1.84
C ALA A 141 15.43 -5.44 3.21
N VAL A 142 15.11 -6.74 3.23
CA VAL A 142 14.87 -7.49 4.47
C VAL A 142 16.15 -7.60 5.30
N ASP A 143 17.29 -7.87 4.69
CA ASP A 143 18.58 -8.00 5.39
C ASP A 143 19.01 -6.66 6.03
N GLU A 144 18.62 -5.51 5.44
CA GLU A 144 18.87 -4.19 6.05
C GLU A 144 17.84 -3.85 7.12
N LEU A 145 16.54 -4.02 6.84
CA LEU A 145 15.47 -3.64 7.75
C LEU A 145 15.44 -4.48 9.03
N LYS A 146 15.86 -5.75 8.98
CA LYS A 146 16.04 -6.61 10.16
C LYS A 146 17.06 -6.07 11.19
N LYS A 147 17.97 -5.20 10.78
CA LYS A 147 18.92 -4.56 11.69
C LYS A 147 18.27 -3.52 12.59
N GLU A 148 17.04 -3.09 12.24
CA GLU A 148 16.27 -2.08 12.97
C GLU A 148 17.09 -0.83 13.33
N THR A 149 17.84 -0.29 12.36
CA THR A 149 18.75 0.86 12.56
C THR A 149 18.04 2.18 12.78
N PHE A 150 16.73 2.22 12.61
CA PHE A 150 15.89 3.40 12.84
C PHE A 150 14.55 3.00 13.49
N ARG A 151 13.86 4.00 14.03
CA ARG A 151 12.48 3.89 14.50
C ARG A 151 11.54 4.64 13.58
N ILE A 152 10.29 4.18 13.48
CA ILE A 152 9.25 4.88 12.70
C ILE A 152 8.59 5.96 13.56
N ASP A 153 8.41 7.15 12.98
CA ASP A 153 7.54 8.20 13.49
C ASP A 153 6.32 8.36 12.55
N ALA A 154 5.14 8.32 13.14
CA ALA A 154 3.88 8.29 12.41
C ALA A 154 2.92 9.38 12.87
N PRO A 155 3.10 10.64 12.40
CA PRO A 155 2.20 11.73 12.72
C PRO A 155 0.79 11.48 12.14
N GLN A 156 -0.21 12.18 12.67
CA GLN A 156 -1.56 12.11 12.11
C GLN A 156 -1.58 12.58 10.65
N MET A 157 -2.43 11.94 9.85
CA MET A 157 -2.71 12.36 8.47
C MET A 157 -3.48 13.69 8.45
N PRO A 158 -3.53 14.41 7.31
CA PRO A 158 -4.21 15.69 7.20
C PRO A 158 -5.69 15.68 7.64
N ASN A 159 -6.35 14.54 7.49
CA ASN A 159 -7.74 14.34 7.90
C ASN A 159 -7.90 13.93 9.38
N GLY A 160 -6.83 13.97 10.17
CA GLY A 160 -6.82 13.59 11.58
C GLY A 160 -6.78 12.07 11.85
N SER A 161 -6.78 11.23 10.81
CA SER A 161 -6.63 9.78 10.99
C SER A 161 -5.22 9.41 11.44
N ALA A 162 -5.08 8.36 12.22
CA ALA A 162 -3.79 7.80 12.58
C ALA A 162 -3.05 7.29 11.33
N SER A 163 -1.73 7.47 11.28
CA SER A 163 -0.86 6.94 10.23
C SER A 163 -0.37 5.52 10.58
N THR A 164 -1.29 4.64 10.98
CA THR A 164 -0.99 3.24 11.28
C THR A 164 -0.99 2.44 9.98
N LEU A 165 0.20 2.07 9.51
CA LEU A 165 0.41 1.50 8.19
C LEU A 165 1.33 0.28 8.27
N HIS A 166 1.24 -0.62 7.28
CA HIS A 166 2.19 -1.69 7.05
C HIS A 166 2.65 -1.71 5.60
N LEU A 167 3.80 -2.30 5.34
CA LEU A 167 4.47 -2.24 4.04
C LEU A 167 4.58 -3.63 3.44
N ALA A 168 4.21 -3.77 2.16
CA ALA A 168 4.54 -4.93 1.36
C ALA A 168 5.53 -4.56 0.26
N ILE A 169 6.53 -5.40 0.06
CA ILE A 169 7.50 -5.29 -1.04
C ILE A 169 7.57 -6.58 -1.82
N THR A 170 7.72 -6.48 -3.14
CA THR A 170 7.94 -7.63 -4.03
C THR A 170 8.95 -7.27 -5.10
N ASP A 171 9.90 -8.15 -5.38
CA ASP A 171 10.87 -7.97 -6.46
C ASP A 171 10.48 -8.73 -7.75
N GLU A 172 11.28 -8.59 -8.80
CA GLU A 172 11.02 -9.21 -10.10
C GLU A 172 11.10 -10.75 -10.11
N THR A 173 11.56 -11.36 -9.02
CA THR A 173 11.55 -12.83 -8.85
C THR A 173 10.25 -13.35 -8.23
N GLY A 174 9.37 -12.43 -7.79
CA GLY A 174 8.16 -12.72 -7.04
C GLY A 174 8.40 -12.95 -5.55
N ASN A 175 9.65 -12.82 -5.05
CA ASN A 175 9.87 -12.83 -3.61
C ASN A 175 9.16 -11.63 -2.98
N THR A 176 8.46 -11.86 -1.87
CA THR A 176 7.62 -10.87 -1.20
C THR A 176 7.96 -10.81 0.28
N ALA A 177 7.96 -9.61 0.83
CA ALA A 177 7.99 -9.42 2.28
C ALA A 177 6.85 -8.50 2.72
N ILE A 178 6.18 -8.89 3.81
CA ILE A 178 5.18 -8.09 4.53
C ILE A 178 5.82 -7.64 5.84
N LEU A 179 5.82 -6.33 6.09
CA LEU A 179 6.48 -5.71 7.21
C LEU A 179 5.45 -4.99 8.08
N GLU A 180 5.26 -5.48 9.31
CA GLU A 180 4.30 -4.98 10.28
C GLU A 180 4.99 -4.60 11.59
N TYR A 181 4.76 -3.38 12.07
CA TYR A 181 5.17 -3.01 13.42
C TYR A 181 4.06 -3.36 14.40
N LEU A 182 4.31 -4.33 15.29
CA LEU A 182 3.37 -4.80 16.29
C LEU A 182 4.02 -4.66 17.67
N ASN A 183 3.37 -3.91 18.56
CA ASN A 183 3.90 -3.64 19.91
C ASN A 183 5.32 -3.04 19.92
N GLY A 184 5.66 -2.20 18.94
CA GLY A 184 6.97 -1.57 18.80
C GLY A 184 8.04 -2.46 18.16
N GLU A 185 7.70 -3.66 17.71
CA GLU A 185 8.62 -4.62 17.09
C GLU A 185 8.31 -4.82 15.62
N LEU A 186 9.35 -4.87 14.78
CA LEU A 186 9.22 -5.14 13.36
C LEU A 186 9.07 -6.64 13.10
N ASN A 187 7.90 -7.03 12.62
CA ASN A 187 7.61 -8.40 12.17
C ASN A 187 7.71 -8.46 10.66
N ILE A 188 8.49 -9.40 10.14
CA ILE A 188 8.72 -9.58 8.70
C ILE A 188 8.31 -10.99 8.29
N HIS A 189 7.34 -11.07 7.39
CA HIS A 189 6.92 -12.30 6.73
C HIS A 189 7.50 -12.31 5.32
N GLU A 190 8.46 -13.19 5.02
CA GLU A 190 9.14 -13.25 3.73
C GLU A 190 8.91 -14.61 3.06
N SER A 191 8.24 -14.62 1.92
CA SER A 191 8.06 -15.81 1.05
C SER A 191 7.44 -15.41 -0.29
N LYS A 192 7.69 -16.19 -1.34
CA LYS A 192 6.94 -16.10 -2.62
C LYS A 192 5.46 -16.47 -2.48
N GLU A 193 5.09 -17.17 -1.42
CA GLU A 193 3.70 -17.58 -1.13
C GLU A 193 2.87 -16.41 -0.55
N TYR A 194 3.50 -15.37 -0.05
CA TYR A 194 2.83 -14.22 0.55
C TYR A 194 2.39 -13.20 -0.50
N GLN A 195 1.54 -13.66 -1.42
CA GLN A 195 1.15 -12.90 -2.60
C GLN A 195 0.08 -11.83 -2.34
N VAL A 196 -0.63 -11.88 -1.22
CA VAL A 196 -1.75 -10.98 -0.91
C VAL A 196 -1.53 -10.29 0.42
N MET A 197 -1.86 -9.00 0.49
CA MET A 197 -1.95 -8.21 1.71
C MET A 197 -3.17 -7.29 1.63
N THR A 198 -3.92 -7.19 2.72
CA THR A 198 -5.02 -6.22 2.85
C THR A 198 -4.78 -5.33 4.08
N ASN A 199 -5.75 -5.13 4.95
CA ASN A 199 -5.62 -4.31 6.15
C ASN A 199 -5.70 -5.18 7.42
N SER A 200 -6.59 -4.84 8.35
CA SER A 200 -6.90 -5.64 9.55
C SER A 200 -7.55 -7.00 9.19
N PRO A 201 -7.29 -8.05 9.94
CA PRO A 201 -6.35 -8.16 11.04
C PRO A 201 -4.89 -8.26 10.58
N ARG A 202 -3.93 -8.24 11.52
CA ARG A 202 -2.51 -8.46 11.22
C ARG A 202 -2.30 -9.72 10.35
N TYR A 203 -1.22 -9.74 9.62
CA TYR A 203 -0.99 -10.67 8.51
C TYR A 203 -1.17 -12.16 8.87
N GLU A 204 -0.63 -12.57 10.02
CA GLU A 204 -0.74 -13.95 10.52
C GLU A 204 -2.20 -14.42 10.66
N TYR A 205 -3.10 -13.53 11.12
CA TYR A 205 -4.52 -13.87 11.24
C TYR A 205 -5.22 -13.89 9.88
N GLN A 206 -4.78 -13.08 8.93
CA GLN A 206 -5.30 -13.15 7.56
C GLN A 206 -4.98 -14.49 6.92
N LEU A 207 -3.77 -15.02 7.14
CA LEU A 207 -3.39 -16.35 6.67
C LEU A 207 -4.29 -17.44 7.26
N ALA A 208 -4.53 -17.41 8.59
CA ALA A 208 -5.39 -18.37 9.26
C ALA A 208 -6.85 -18.33 8.76
N ILE A 209 -7.39 -17.13 8.53
CA ILE A 209 -8.74 -16.96 7.95
C ILE A 209 -8.78 -17.51 6.52
N ASN A 210 -7.76 -17.25 5.73
CA ASN A 210 -7.68 -17.76 4.36
C ASN A 210 -7.62 -19.29 4.31
N ASP A 211 -6.88 -19.91 5.23
CA ASP A 211 -6.79 -21.38 5.33
C ASP A 211 -8.15 -21.99 5.66
N TYR A 212 -8.91 -21.38 6.59
CA TYR A 212 -10.30 -21.79 6.83
C TYR A 212 -11.16 -21.75 5.56
N TRP A 213 -11.08 -20.66 4.78
CA TRP A 213 -11.88 -20.52 3.57
C TRP A 213 -11.45 -21.45 2.43
N LYS A 214 -10.20 -21.91 2.39
CA LYS A 214 -9.75 -22.96 1.46
C LYS A 214 -10.50 -24.28 1.70
N GLU A 215 -10.78 -24.60 2.97
CA GLU A 215 -11.54 -25.81 3.33
C GLU A 215 -13.04 -25.70 3.02
N VAL A 216 -13.62 -24.48 3.16
CA VAL A 216 -15.06 -24.25 2.94
C VAL A 216 -15.44 -24.33 1.47
N GLY A 217 -14.53 -23.95 0.52
CA GLY A 217 -14.84 -24.33 -0.83
C GLY A 217 -14.66 -23.45 -2.03
N GLY A 218 -13.60 -22.68 -2.17
CA GLY A 218 -13.15 -22.10 -3.46
C GLY A 218 -14.28 -21.43 -4.29
N LEU A 219 -14.47 -21.89 -5.54
CA LEU A 219 -15.51 -21.33 -6.44
C LEU A 219 -16.95 -21.47 -5.96
N GLN A 220 -17.21 -22.44 -5.07
CA GLN A 220 -18.58 -22.68 -4.59
C GLN A 220 -18.99 -21.68 -3.52
N MET A 221 -18.05 -21.18 -2.73
CA MET A 221 -18.30 -20.21 -1.66
C MET A 221 -17.08 -19.34 -1.39
N LEU A 222 -17.21 -18.06 -1.65
CA LEU A 222 -16.24 -17.02 -1.28
C LEU A 222 -16.93 -15.95 -0.44
N PRO A 223 -16.25 -15.35 0.55
CA PRO A 223 -16.83 -14.29 1.35
C PRO A 223 -17.05 -13.03 0.50
N GLY A 224 -18.27 -12.45 0.54
CA GLY A 224 -18.70 -11.41 -0.39
C GLY A 224 -18.65 -9.98 0.15
N THR A 225 -18.27 -9.76 1.43
CA THR A 225 -18.28 -8.40 1.99
C THR A 225 -17.05 -7.58 1.59
N ASN A 226 -17.10 -6.26 1.90
CA ASN A 226 -15.97 -5.36 1.69
C ASN A 226 -14.96 -5.39 2.86
N ARG A 227 -15.13 -6.28 3.84
CA ARG A 227 -14.18 -6.43 4.94
C ARG A 227 -12.79 -6.83 4.41
N SER A 228 -11.77 -6.37 5.10
CA SER A 228 -10.37 -6.65 4.76
C SER A 228 -10.10 -8.15 4.62
N SER A 229 -10.51 -8.94 5.61
CA SER A 229 -10.37 -10.41 5.59
C SER A 229 -11.06 -11.07 4.40
N ASP A 230 -12.27 -10.62 4.05
CA ASP A 230 -13.02 -11.17 2.92
C ASP A 230 -12.36 -10.83 1.58
N ARG A 231 -11.81 -9.61 1.45
CA ARG A 231 -11.05 -9.20 0.27
C ARG A 231 -9.73 -9.97 0.17
N PHE A 232 -9.07 -10.26 1.29
CA PHE A 232 -7.89 -11.10 1.34
C PHE A 232 -8.17 -12.48 0.75
N VAL A 233 -9.23 -13.13 1.21
CA VAL A 233 -9.64 -14.47 0.73
C VAL A 233 -9.97 -14.43 -0.77
N ARG A 234 -10.77 -13.46 -1.23
CA ARG A 234 -11.09 -13.32 -2.67
C ARG A 234 -9.84 -13.06 -3.51
N ALA A 235 -8.98 -12.14 -3.08
CA ALA A 235 -7.73 -11.86 -3.79
C ALA A 235 -6.84 -13.11 -3.85
N SER A 236 -6.69 -13.82 -2.74
CA SER A 236 -5.89 -15.05 -2.66
C SER A 236 -6.44 -16.15 -3.59
N PHE A 237 -7.75 -16.30 -3.68
CA PHE A 237 -8.36 -17.25 -4.59
C PHE A 237 -8.14 -16.83 -6.05
N TYR A 238 -8.52 -15.59 -6.42
CA TYR A 238 -8.51 -15.16 -7.81
C TYR A 238 -7.11 -15.02 -8.39
N ILE A 239 -6.11 -14.59 -7.61
CA ILE A 239 -4.74 -14.44 -8.13
C ILE A 239 -4.14 -15.78 -8.59
N HIS A 240 -4.62 -16.89 -8.03
CA HIS A 240 -4.22 -18.24 -8.46
C HIS A 240 -5.15 -18.84 -9.54
N ALA A 241 -6.40 -18.35 -9.63
CA ALA A 241 -7.39 -18.87 -10.57
C ALA A 241 -7.32 -18.22 -11.96
N ILE A 242 -6.65 -17.08 -12.11
CA ILE A 242 -6.44 -16.43 -13.41
C ILE A 242 -5.46 -17.23 -14.28
N PRO A 243 -5.47 -17.03 -15.63
CA PRO A 243 -4.59 -17.74 -16.55
C PRO A 243 -3.12 -17.68 -16.15
N GLN A 244 -2.47 -18.83 -16.09
CA GLN A 244 -1.03 -18.93 -15.85
C GLN A 244 -0.28 -18.74 -17.18
N THR A 245 0.31 -17.56 -17.40
CA THR A 245 0.89 -17.18 -18.68
C THR A 245 2.12 -16.28 -18.51
N ALA A 246 3.04 -16.37 -19.45
CA ALA A 246 4.18 -15.46 -19.59
C ALA A 246 3.85 -14.24 -20.48
N ASP A 247 2.67 -14.20 -21.08
CA ASP A 247 2.25 -13.09 -21.96
C ASP A 247 1.67 -11.93 -21.12
N ALA A 248 2.39 -10.82 -21.10
CA ALA A 248 1.98 -9.60 -20.40
C ALA A 248 0.63 -9.05 -20.90
N LYS A 249 0.26 -9.29 -22.17
CA LYS A 249 -1.03 -8.86 -22.74
C LYS A 249 -2.22 -9.59 -22.12
N ILE A 250 -1.97 -10.71 -21.47
CA ILE A 250 -2.97 -11.50 -20.74
C ILE A 250 -2.78 -11.31 -19.23
N ALA A 251 -1.56 -11.41 -18.71
CA ALA A 251 -1.29 -11.34 -17.28
C ALA A 251 -1.70 -9.98 -16.65
N VAL A 252 -1.34 -8.86 -17.28
CA VAL A 252 -1.67 -7.52 -16.75
C VAL A 252 -3.19 -7.28 -16.67
N PRO A 253 -4.01 -7.47 -17.72
CA PRO A 253 -5.45 -7.30 -17.61
C PRO A 253 -6.11 -8.32 -16.67
N SER A 254 -5.55 -9.53 -16.54
CA SER A 254 -6.04 -10.51 -15.57
C SER A 254 -5.83 -10.04 -14.13
N VAL A 255 -4.65 -9.53 -13.78
CA VAL A 255 -4.40 -8.93 -12.46
C VAL A 255 -5.27 -7.70 -12.23
N LEU A 256 -5.44 -6.83 -13.24
CA LEU A 256 -6.35 -5.69 -13.13
C LEU A 256 -7.80 -6.12 -12.86
N SER A 257 -8.23 -7.23 -13.47
CA SER A 257 -9.56 -7.82 -13.21
C SER A 257 -9.69 -8.33 -11.77
N VAL A 258 -8.64 -8.96 -11.22
CA VAL A 258 -8.61 -9.34 -9.79
C VAL A 258 -8.75 -8.10 -8.92
N MET A 259 -8.00 -7.03 -9.19
CA MET A 259 -8.08 -5.78 -8.42
C MET A 259 -9.48 -5.15 -8.50
N ARG A 260 -10.14 -5.20 -9.65
CA ARG A 260 -11.53 -4.72 -9.80
C ARG A 260 -12.52 -5.56 -8.99
N THR A 261 -12.32 -6.87 -8.89
CA THR A 261 -13.17 -7.79 -8.11
C THR A 261 -13.09 -7.55 -6.60
N VAL A 262 -11.93 -7.11 -6.11
CA VAL A 262 -11.71 -6.81 -4.68
C VAL A 262 -11.86 -5.32 -4.36
N SER A 263 -12.20 -4.49 -5.34
CA SER A 263 -12.49 -3.08 -5.15
C SER A 263 -13.76 -2.86 -4.36
N VAL A 264 -13.79 -1.78 -3.60
CA VAL A 264 -15.00 -1.27 -2.94
C VAL A 264 -15.68 -0.28 -3.89
N PRO A 265 -16.98 -0.44 -4.19
CA PRO A 265 -17.70 0.46 -5.09
C PRO A 265 -17.52 1.93 -4.69
N PHE A 266 -17.23 2.79 -5.68
CA PHE A 266 -17.02 4.21 -5.43
C PHE A 266 -18.27 4.87 -4.87
N GLY A 267 -18.12 5.63 -3.78
CA GLY A 267 -19.21 6.36 -3.15
C GLY A 267 -20.20 5.49 -2.37
N ILE A 268 -19.87 4.22 -2.09
CA ILE A 268 -20.74 3.35 -1.29
C ILE A 268 -20.95 3.96 0.11
N THR A 269 -22.20 3.92 0.56
CA THR A 269 -22.60 4.37 1.89
C THR A 269 -23.77 3.55 2.41
N THR A 270 -23.89 3.44 3.73
CA THR A 270 -25.04 2.87 4.40
C THR A 270 -25.52 3.83 5.49
N PRO A 271 -26.80 3.79 5.92
CA PRO A 271 -27.33 4.72 6.94
C PRO A 271 -26.54 4.73 8.25
N ASP A 272 -25.97 3.57 8.63
CA ASP A 272 -25.16 3.39 9.84
C ASP A 272 -23.66 3.68 9.60
N LYS A 273 -23.22 3.78 8.34
CA LYS A 273 -21.83 4.02 7.95
C LYS A 273 -21.75 4.98 6.76
N PRO A 274 -21.92 6.30 6.99
CA PRO A 274 -21.97 7.29 5.90
C PRO A 274 -20.59 7.56 5.25
N HIS A 275 -19.50 7.06 5.83
CA HIS A 275 -18.12 7.29 5.38
C HIS A 275 -17.35 5.99 5.18
N ILE A 276 -17.95 5.03 4.46
CA ILE A 276 -17.25 3.80 4.09
C ILE A 276 -16.17 4.16 3.08
N SER A 277 -14.94 3.64 3.30
CA SER A 277 -13.87 3.74 2.32
C SER A 277 -14.27 3.11 1.00
N SER A 278 -13.99 3.78 -0.11
CA SER A 278 -14.23 3.27 -1.45
C SER A 278 -12.94 3.33 -2.28
N THR A 279 -12.83 2.49 -3.30
CA THR A 279 -11.66 2.48 -4.17
C THR A 279 -11.55 3.82 -4.91
N ARG A 280 -10.41 4.49 -4.76
CA ARG A 280 -10.08 5.76 -5.41
C ARG A 280 -9.30 5.54 -6.70
N TRP A 281 -8.39 4.57 -6.67
CA TRP A 281 -7.61 4.20 -7.84
C TRP A 281 -7.04 2.78 -7.69
N ARG A 282 -6.54 2.26 -8.79
CA ARG A 282 -5.81 0.99 -8.87
C ARG A 282 -4.50 1.20 -9.58
N SER A 283 -3.46 0.49 -9.13
CA SER A 283 -2.20 0.36 -9.85
C SER A 283 -1.94 -1.11 -10.21
N VAL A 284 -1.21 -1.32 -11.30
CA VAL A 284 -0.69 -2.64 -11.68
C VAL A 284 0.75 -2.45 -12.16
N SER A 285 1.68 -3.11 -11.52
CA SER A 285 3.11 -3.08 -11.84
C SER A 285 3.50 -4.37 -12.56
N ASN A 286 3.79 -4.30 -13.85
CA ASN A 286 4.46 -5.38 -14.56
C ASN A 286 5.96 -5.27 -14.27
N GLN A 287 6.44 -6.07 -13.34
CA GLN A 287 7.81 -6.01 -12.83
C GLN A 287 8.84 -6.55 -13.82
N LYS A 288 8.44 -7.55 -14.63
CA LYS A 288 9.27 -8.08 -15.70
C LYS A 288 9.57 -7.04 -16.77
N ASP A 289 8.55 -6.34 -17.26
CA ASP A 289 8.69 -5.37 -18.34
C ASP A 289 8.98 -3.95 -17.86
N LYS A 290 8.90 -3.70 -16.53
CA LYS A 290 9.08 -2.37 -15.90
C LYS A 290 8.02 -1.36 -16.36
N VAL A 291 6.76 -1.77 -16.36
CA VAL A 291 5.63 -0.90 -16.74
C VAL A 291 4.69 -0.72 -15.56
N TYR A 292 4.44 0.53 -15.19
CA TYR A 292 3.55 0.91 -14.10
C TYR A 292 2.23 1.43 -14.69
N TYR A 293 1.15 0.66 -14.50
CA TYR A 293 -0.21 1.00 -14.93
C TYR A 293 -0.98 1.66 -13.81
N PHE A 294 -1.86 2.60 -14.15
CA PHE A 294 -2.70 3.31 -13.19
C PHE A 294 -4.10 3.56 -13.74
N GLU A 295 -5.12 3.36 -12.91
CA GLU A 295 -6.54 3.55 -13.23
C GLU A 295 -7.22 4.34 -12.09
N SER A 296 -7.68 5.57 -12.36
CA SER A 296 -8.57 6.30 -11.46
C SER A 296 -9.99 5.74 -11.54
N THR A 297 -10.72 5.70 -10.42
CA THR A 297 -12.15 5.34 -10.46
C THR A 297 -13.04 6.46 -11.00
N LEU A 298 -12.54 7.68 -11.07
CA LEU A 298 -13.26 8.84 -11.60
C LEU A 298 -13.19 8.94 -13.13
N THR A 299 -12.29 8.18 -13.76
CA THR A 299 -12.15 8.15 -15.21
C THR A 299 -12.16 6.71 -15.73
N PRO A 300 -12.75 6.41 -16.90
CA PRO A 300 -12.76 5.05 -17.44
C PRO A 300 -11.42 4.65 -18.06
N ASN A 301 -10.41 5.51 -18.03
CA ASN A 301 -9.19 5.36 -18.79
C ASN A 301 -8.09 4.72 -17.95
N LEU A 302 -7.37 3.77 -18.54
CA LEU A 302 -6.13 3.22 -18.05
C LEU A 302 -4.96 3.91 -18.76
N PHE A 303 -3.97 4.35 -18.02
CA PHE A 303 -2.69 4.80 -18.58
C PHE A 303 -1.54 4.04 -17.95
N TRP A 304 -0.35 4.14 -18.55
CA TRP A 304 0.85 3.53 -18.02
C TRP A 304 2.11 4.37 -18.26
N LEU A 305 3.11 4.10 -17.45
CA LEU A 305 4.45 4.62 -17.58
C LEU A 305 5.42 3.45 -17.81
N ASP A 306 6.06 3.41 -18.96
CA ASP A 306 7.14 2.47 -19.27
C ASP A 306 8.45 3.04 -18.72
N LEU A 307 8.94 2.44 -17.62
CA LEU A 307 10.13 2.92 -16.93
C LEU A 307 11.39 2.87 -17.81
N LYS A 308 11.41 2.02 -18.82
CA LYS A 308 12.52 1.93 -19.77
C LYS A 308 12.64 3.17 -20.69
N LYS A 309 11.56 3.96 -20.80
CA LYS A 309 11.50 5.21 -21.57
C LYS A 309 11.78 6.45 -20.72
N ILE A 310 12.01 6.29 -19.42
CA ILE A 310 12.21 7.39 -18.46
C ILE A 310 13.69 7.54 -18.18
N ASP A 311 14.18 8.78 -18.22
CA ASP A 311 15.54 9.09 -17.79
C ASP A 311 15.60 9.17 -16.25
N PHE A 312 16.25 8.18 -15.64
CA PHE A 312 16.54 8.14 -14.23
C PHE A 312 17.96 8.58 -13.86
N SER A 313 18.71 9.21 -14.78
CA SER A 313 20.05 9.68 -14.48
C SER A 313 20.04 10.70 -13.34
N PRO A 314 21.15 10.84 -12.57
CA PRO A 314 21.21 11.80 -11.45
C PRO A 314 21.02 13.28 -11.86
N LYS A 315 21.11 13.58 -13.15
CA LYS A 315 20.91 14.93 -13.71
C LYS A 315 19.47 15.18 -14.17
N ALA A 316 18.64 14.13 -14.26
CA ALA A 316 17.26 14.26 -14.68
C ALA A 316 16.45 15.04 -13.65
N ALA A 317 15.48 15.84 -14.12
CA ALA A 317 14.56 16.51 -13.24
C ALA A 317 13.56 15.53 -12.62
N VAL A 318 13.06 15.84 -11.42
CA VAL A 318 11.84 15.21 -10.90
C VAL A 318 10.71 15.53 -11.85
N LYS A 319 9.87 14.54 -12.16
CA LYS A 319 8.69 14.74 -13.02
C LYS A 319 7.41 14.39 -12.30
N LYS A 320 6.32 14.99 -12.75
CA LYS A 320 4.97 14.79 -12.21
C LYS A 320 3.98 14.55 -13.34
N LEU A 321 3.03 13.66 -13.09
CA LEU A 321 1.78 13.55 -13.81
C LEU A 321 0.67 13.93 -12.84
N ALA A 322 0.06 15.09 -13.04
CA ALA A 322 -1.00 15.60 -12.16
C ALA A 322 -2.30 14.83 -12.43
N LEU A 323 -3.04 14.51 -11.36
CA LEU A 323 -4.32 13.80 -11.42
C LEU A 323 -5.44 14.49 -10.62
N THR A 324 -5.10 15.55 -9.89
CA THR A 324 -6.00 16.15 -8.88
C THR A 324 -6.92 17.24 -9.41
N ASN A 325 -6.72 17.70 -10.66
CA ASN A 325 -7.54 18.75 -11.27
C ASN A 325 -8.45 18.22 -12.39
N GLY A 326 -8.71 16.90 -12.38
CA GLY A 326 -9.53 16.27 -13.41
C GLY A 326 -8.78 15.95 -14.70
N GLU A 327 -7.45 15.87 -14.65
CA GLU A 327 -6.64 15.46 -15.79
C GLU A 327 -6.98 14.01 -16.18
N ILE A 328 -7.03 13.76 -17.49
CA ILE A 328 -7.35 12.45 -18.06
C ILE A 328 -6.21 12.01 -18.96
N TYR A 329 -5.64 10.85 -18.65
CA TYR A 329 -4.60 10.21 -19.45
C TYR A 329 -5.06 8.83 -19.91
N ALA A 330 -4.61 8.41 -21.10
CA ALA A 330 -4.91 7.10 -21.66
C ALA A 330 -3.69 6.57 -22.43
N GLY A 331 -3.40 5.29 -22.29
CA GLY A 331 -2.28 4.66 -22.98
C GLY A 331 -0.92 5.04 -22.38
N ASP A 332 0.12 5.16 -23.22
CA ASP A 332 1.47 5.54 -22.80
C ASP A 332 1.53 7.04 -22.45
N ALA A 333 1.65 7.34 -21.17
CA ALA A 333 1.65 8.70 -20.62
C ALA A 333 3.09 9.22 -20.28
N VAL A 334 4.15 8.53 -20.68
CA VAL A 334 5.52 9.03 -20.46
C VAL A 334 5.75 10.40 -21.07
N LYS A 335 5.17 10.66 -22.23
CA LYS A 335 5.22 11.95 -22.95
C LYS A 335 4.49 13.09 -22.23
N ASP A 336 3.56 12.77 -21.33
CA ASP A 336 2.74 13.75 -20.61
C ASP A 336 3.39 14.15 -19.27
N LEU A 337 4.49 13.51 -18.88
CA LEU A 337 5.28 13.85 -17.69
C LEU A 337 5.88 15.26 -17.83
N LYS A 338 5.67 16.09 -16.81
CA LYS A 338 6.20 17.46 -16.73
C LYS A 338 7.24 17.58 -15.64
N ASP A 339 8.27 18.41 -15.85
CA ASP A 339 9.24 18.73 -14.82
C ASP A 339 8.53 19.36 -13.61
N SER A 340 8.96 18.99 -12.42
CA SER A 340 8.35 19.38 -11.16
C SER A 340 9.39 19.46 -10.05
N SER A 341 9.04 20.15 -8.96
CA SER A 341 9.72 19.95 -7.68
C SER A 341 9.18 18.70 -6.99
N SER A 342 9.98 18.09 -6.09
CA SER A 342 9.47 17.07 -5.18
C SER A 342 8.42 17.66 -4.24
N PHE A 343 7.44 16.87 -3.85
CA PHE A 343 6.57 17.20 -2.72
C PHE A 343 7.35 17.10 -1.39
N THR A 344 6.79 17.72 -0.33
CA THR A 344 7.33 17.62 1.02
C THR A 344 6.68 16.45 1.75
N PHE A 345 7.50 15.51 2.24
CA PHE A 345 7.01 14.41 3.07
C PHE A 345 6.43 14.92 4.39
N LEU A 346 5.39 14.23 4.88
CA LEU A 346 4.78 14.56 6.16
C LEU A 346 5.73 14.17 7.29
N PHE A 347 6.18 15.16 8.03
CA PHE A 347 6.91 15.00 9.28
C PHE A 347 6.18 15.76 10.38
N GLN A 348 6.38 15.39 11.64
CA GLN A 348 5.84 16.19 12.74
C GLN A 348 6.35 17.62 12.63
N THR A 349 5.41 18.56 12.58
CA THR A 349 5.77 19.98 12.68
C THR A 349 6.27 20.23 14.10
N PRO A 350 7.31 21.07 14.30
CA PRO A 350 7.66 21.53 15.64
C PRO A 350 6.43 22.13 16.31
N VAL A 351 6.09 21.64 17.50
CA VAL A 351 5.28 22.44 18.42
C VAL A 351 6.13 23.66 18.74
N LEU A 352 5.74 24.84 18.22
CA LEU A 352 6.38 26.12 18.48
C LEU A 352 6.21 26.47 19.96
#